data_1e4d45030ab63ed96a48416c2ec9cdd8
#
_entry.id   1e4d45030ab63ed96a48416c2ec9cdd8
#
_cell.length_a   1.000
_cell.length_b   1.000
_cell.length_c   1.000
_cell.angle_alpha   90.00
_cell.angle_beta   90.00
_cell.angle_gamma   90.00
#
_symmetry.space_group_name_H-M   'P 1'
#
loop_
_entity.id
_entity.type
_entity.pdbx_description
1 polymer ?
#
loop_
_entity_poly.entity_id
_entity_poly.type
_entity_poly.pdbx_seq_one_letter_code
_entity_poly.pdbx_strand_id
1 'polypeptide(L)'
;AASDVYKRQRGGLKLDHACDVFGLDLTGKVCADIGASTGGFTQCMLEHGAEFVYAVDVGHGQLDESLCNDSRVKNCEGVNARYLTANFFDRPVQFISGDLSFISLKLVIKSLCDCLCDGGEMVLLIKPQFEAGKQALNKKGIVKDRKDHVRVITELLGCFRAEGLAAEKITISPVKGGDGNLEYLILLKNADMTADKLGQLNIKEFVNEAFDSFKD
;
A
#
# COMPACT_ATOMS: atom_id res chain seq x y z
N ALA A 1 -0.51 -13.49 19.56
CA ALA A 1 0.00 -14.81 19.18
C ALA A 1 -0.69 -15.37 17.91
N ALA A 2 -1.77 -16.17 18.03
CA ALA A 2 -2.44 -16.75 16.83
C ALA A 2 -3.09 -15.69 15.94
N SER A 3 -3.68 -14.65 16.52
CA SER A 3 -4.27 -13.50 15.79
C SER A 3 -3.22 -12.72 14.98
N ASP A 4 -2.02 -12.59 15.51
CA ASP A 4 -0.95 -11.81 14.87
C ASP A 4 -0.34 -12.57 13.69
N VAL A 5 -0.16 -13.89 13.82
CA VAL A 5 0.23 -14.77 12.72
C VAL A 5 -0.78 -14.69 11.58
N TYR A 6 -2.07 -14.80 11.89
CA TYR A 6 -3.14 -14.70 10.90
C TYR A 6 -3.17 -13.31 10.23
N LYS A 7 -3.01 -12.23 11.01
CA LYS A 7 -2.96 -10.87 10.49
C LYS A 7 -1.75 -10.69 9.55
N ARG A 8 -0.58 -11.20 9.95
CA ARG A 8 0.64 -11.17 9.15
C ARG A 8 0.47 -11.91 7.82
N GLN A 9 -0.05 -13.13 7.86
CA GLN A 9 -0.32 -13.93 6.65
C GLN A 9 -1.29 -13.23 5.71
N ARG A 10 -2.38 -12.65 6.20
CA ARG A 10 -3.33 -11.90 5.37
C ARG A 10 -2.69 -10.65 4.72
N GLY A 11 -1.83 -9.96 5.46
CA GLY A 11 -1.07 -8.84 4.92
C GLY A 11 -0.17 -9.31 3.78
N GLY A 12 0.64 -10.35 4.01
CA GLY A 12 1.53 -10.92 3.01
C GLY A 12 0.83 -11.28 1.70
N LEU A 13 -0.35 -11.93 1.78
CA LEU A 13 -1.15 -12.30 0.61
C LEU A 13 -1.53 -11.12 -0.29
N LYS A 14 -1.72 -9.92 0.28
CA LYS A 14 -2.06 -8.73 -0.51
C LYS A 14 -0.89 -8.29 -1.39
N LEU A 15 0.30 -8.18 -0.79
CA LEU A 15 1.48 -7.74 -1.53
C LEU A 15 1.96 -8.83 -2.50
N ASP A 16 1.92 -10.09 -2.10
CA ASP A 16 2.24 -11.23 -2.95
C ASP A 16 1.39 -11.23 -4.23
N HIS A 17 0.06 -11.05 -4.08
CA HIS A 17 -0.84 -10.88 -5.21
C HIS A 17 -0.46 -9.67 -6.10
N ALA A 18 -0.07 -8.55 -5.50
CA ALA A 18 0.38 -7.39 -6.27
C ALA A 18 1.69 -7.69 -7.03
N CYS A 19 2.64 -8.39 -6.41
CA CYS A 19 3.87 -8.81 -7.06
C CYS A 19 3.59 -9.66 -8.30
N ASP A 20 2.71 -10.63 -8.17
CA ASP A 20 2.32 -11.51 -9.28
C ASP A 20 1.61 -10.76 -10.40
N VAL A 21 0.53 -10.04 -10.08
CA VAL A 21 -0.33 -9.37 -11.07
C VAL A 21 0.39 -8.20 -11.75
N PHE A 22 1.22 -7.49 -11.03
CA PHE A 22 1.98 -6.36 -11.56
C PHE A 22 3.30 -6.76 -12.21
N GLY A 23 3.79 -7.98 -11.94
CA GLY A 23 5.06 -8.48 -12.44
C GLY A 23 6.25 -7.75 -11.80
N LEU A 24 6.20 -7.58 -10.47
CA LEU A 24 7.25 -6.86 -9.73
C LEU A 24 8.46 -7.76 -9.49
N ASP A 25 9.64 -7.19 -9.69
CA ASP A 25 10.90 -7.81 -9.29
C ASP A 25 11.51 -7.00 -8.15
N LEU A 26 11.56 -7.59 -6.96
CA LEU A 26 12.13 -6.98 -5.76
C LEU A 26 13.55 -7.46 -5.48
N THR A 27 14.11 -8.33 -6.32
CA THR A 27 15.44 -8.92 -6.13
C THR A 27 16.50 -7.84 -5.99
N GLY A 28 17.23 -7.87 -4.87
CA GLY A 28 18.31 -6.94 -4.55
C GLY A 28 17.88 -5.49 -4.27
N LYS A 29 16.58 -5.21 -4.19
CA LYS A 29 16.10 -3.85 -3.89
C LYS A 29 16.14 -3.53 -2.40
N VAL A 30 16.40 -2.27 -2.10
CA VAL A 30 16.17 -1.66 -0.80
C VAL A 30 14.73 -1.18 -0.75
N CYS A 31 13.96 -1.67 0.20
CA CYS A 31 12.53 -1.46 0.32
C CYS A 31 12.15 -0.75 1.61
N ALA A 32 10.97 -0.11 1.62
CA ALA A 32 10.34 0.39 2.83
C ALA A 32 8.89 -0.10 2.92
N ASP A 33 8.52 -0.67 4.06
CA ASP A 33 7.18 -1.10 4.41
C ASP A 33 6.53 -0.04 5.30
N ILE A 34 5.58 0.71 4.78
CA ILE A 34 4.95 1.82 5.49
C ILE A 34 3.60 1.38 6.05
N GLY A 35 3.53 1.31 7.38
CA GLY A 35 2.44 0.65 8.11
C GLY A 35 2.72 -0.84 8.29
N ALA A 36 3.97 -1.17 8.66
CA ALA A 36 4.47 -2.54 8.72
C ALA A 36 3.68 -3.45 9.67
N SER A 37 3.15 -2.89 10.76
CA SER A 37 2.38 -3.63 11.76
C SER A 37 3.10 -4.93 12.20
N THR A 38 2.51 -6.10 12.00
CA THR A 38 3.11 -7.40 12.34
C THR A 38 4.15 -7.88 11.32
N GLY A 39 4.37 -7.13 10.20
CA GLY A 39 5.40 -7.41 9.21
C GLY A 39 4.97 -8.27 8.03
N GLY A 40 3.68 -8.28 7.68
CA GLY A 40 3.19 -9.10 6.55
C GLY A 40 3.81 -8.68 5.21
N PHE A 41 3.84 -7.39 4.92
CA PHE A 41 4.48 -6.88 3.71
C PHE A 41 6.00 -6.99 3.77
N THR A 42 6.59 -6.72 4.95
CA THR A 42 8.03 -6.90 5.18
C THR A 42 8.48 -8.32 4.84
N GLN A 43 7.80 -9.33 5.39
CA GLN A 43 8.09 -10.73 5.11
C GLN A 43 7.95 -11.05 3.61
N CYS A 44 6.86 -10.63 2.98
CA CYS A 44 6.63 -10.83 1.56
C CYS A 44 7.76 -10.24 0.70
N MET A 45 8.20 -9.01 1.00
CA MET A 45 9.32 -8.41 0.25
C MET A 45 10.63 -9.19 0.39
N LEU A 46 10.93 -9.71 1.58
CA LEU A 46 12.11 -10.57 1.79
C LEU A 46 12.02 -11.88 1.02
N GLU A 47 10.82 -12.49 0.96
CA GLU A 47 10.54 -13.71 0.20
C GLU A 47 10.66 -13.48 -1.33
N HIS A 48 10.34 -12.27 -1.80
CA HIS A 48 10.55 -11.82 -3.18
C HIS A 48 11.96 -11.27 -3.46
N GLY A 49 12.92 -11.53 -2.55
CA GLY A 49 14.34 -11.27 -2.80
C GLY A 49 14.81 -9.85 -2.47
N ALA A 50 14.04 -9.05 -1.73
CA ALA A 50 14.52 -7.76 -1.27
C ALA A 50 15.82 -7.90 -0.48
N GLU A 51 16.80 -7.02 -0.76
CA GLU A 51 18.07 -7.00 -0.05
C GLU A 51 17.92 -6.46 1.36
N PHE A 52 17.08 -5.44 1.52
CA PHE A 52 16.88 -4.77 2.80
C PHE A 52 15.50 -4.14 2.90
N VAL A 53 14.88 -4.17 4.09
CA VAL A 53 13.55 -3.61 4.33
C VAL A 53 13.56 -2.73 5.58
N TYR A 54 13.16 -1.48 5.43
CA TYR A 54 12.79 -0.61 6.54
C TYR A 54 11.32 -0.85 6.89
N ALA A 55 11.06 -1.44 8.06
CA ALA A 55 9.71 -1.68 8.57
C ALA A 55 9.27 -0.48 9.42
N VAL A 56 8.48 0.40 8.83
CA VAL A 56 8.05 1.67 9.42
C VAL A 56 6.62 1.58 9.91
N ASP A 57 6.39 1.88 11.19
CA ASP A 57 5.05 1.93 11.77
C ASP A 57 4.97 3.02 12.86
N VAL A 58 3.78 3.59 13.05
CA VAL A 58 3.52 4.56 14.12
C VAL A 58 3.35 3.87 15.49
N GLY A 59 2.97 2.60 15.49
CA GLY A 59 2.83 1.77 16.68
C GLY A 59 4.16 1.33 17.28
N HIS A 60 4.10 0.59 18.37
CA HIS A 60 5.26 0.06 19.06
C HIS A 60 5.02 -1.42 19.42
N GLY A 61 6.07 -2.23 19.34
CA GLY A 61 6.04 -3.63 19.74
C GLY A 61 5.10 -4.49 18.91
N GLN A 62 4.88 -4.15 17.66
CA GLN A 62 3.98 -4.89 16.76
C GLN A 62 4.73 -5.83 15.82
N LEU A 63 5.92 -5.42 15.36
CA LEU A 63 6.70 -6.20 14.41
C LEU A 63 7.09 -7.56 15.02
N ASP A 64 6.89 -8.61 14.26
CA ASP A 64 7.20 -9.97 14.69
C ASP A 64 8.68 -10.10 15.06
N GLU A 65 8.97 -10.82 16.17
CA GLU A 65 10.31 -10.99 16.71
C GLU A 65 11.28 -11.61 15.68
N SER A 66 10.80 -12.52 14.84
CA SER A 66 11.63 -13.13 13.80
C SER A 66 12.11 -12.11 12.77
N LEU A 67 11.28 -11.10 12.47
CA LEU A 67 11.64 -9.99 11.57
C LEU A 67 12.53 -8.96 12.27
N CYS A 68 12.30 -8.69 13.55
CA CYS A 68 13.18 -7.82 14.34
C CYS A 68 14.61 -8.36 14.43
N ASN A 69 14.77 -9.69 14.39
CA ASN A 69 16.07 -10.37 14.46
C ASN A 69 16.68 -10.67 13.06
N ASP A 70 15.98 -10.36 11.96
CA ASP A 70 16.52 -10.54 10.60
C ASP A 70 17.46 -9.36 10.26
N SER A 71 18.71 -9.64 9.94
CA SER A 71 19.72 -8.62 9.62
C SER A 71 19.37 -7.79 8.38
N ARG A 72 18.42 -8.23 7.56
CA ARG A 72 17.90 -7.51 6.39
C ARG A 72 16.76 -6.57 6.74
N VAL A 73 16.32 -6.51 7.99
CA VAL A 73 15.20 -5.69 8.44
C VAL A 73 15.69 -4.64 9.44
N LYS A 74 15.30 -3.40 9.23
CA LYS A 74 15.43 -2.33 10.21
C LYS A 74 14.05 -1.99 10.76
N ASN A 75 13.82 -2.33 12.03
CA ASN A 75 12.60 -1.94 12.74
C ASN A 75 12.61 -0.43 13.00
N CYS A 76 11.62 0.28 12.47
CA CYS A 76 11.43 1.72 12.56
C CYS A 76 10.04 2.03 13.15
N GLU A 77 9.71 1.44 14.29
CA GLU A 77 8.47 1.73 15.03
C GLU A 77 8.49 3.11 15.70
N GLY A 78 7.30 3.66 16.00
CA GLY A 78 7.13 5.00 16.55
C GLY A 78 7.29 6.12 15.52
N VAL A 79 7.30 5.81 14.24
CA VAL A 79 7.53 6.76 13.14
C VAL A 79 6.23 7.03 12.39
N ASN A 80 5.82 8.29 12.35
CA ASN A 80 4.64 8.69 11.59
C ASN A 80 5.01 8.96 10.13
N ALA A 81 4.44 8.18 9.22
CA ALA A 81 4.66 8.26 7.77
C ALA A 81 4.42 9.67 7.18
N ARG A 82 3.56 10.47 7.79
CA ARG A 82 3.26 11.84 7.35
C ARG A 82 4.47 12.78 7.41
N TYR A 83 5.45 12.47 8.26
CA TYR A 83 6.63 13.30 8.50
C TYR A 83 7.93 12.65 8.02
N LEU A 84 7.84 11.58 7.24
CA LEU A 84 9.00 10.97 6.62
C LEU A 84 9.64 11.93 5.62
N THR A 85 10.96 11.86 5.56
CA THR A 85 11.79 12.57 4.59
C THR A 85 12.83 11.61 4.02
N ALA A 86 13.39 11.92 2.85
CA ALA A 86 14.44 11.11 2.23
C ALA A 86 15.63 10.84 3.19
N ASN A 87 15.96 11.80 4.03
CA ASN A 87 17.08 11.70 4.98
C ASN A 87 16.80 10.74 6.16
N PHE A 88 15.57 10.25 6.31
CA PHE A 88 15.25 9.25 7.32
C PHE A 88 15.91 7.89 7.02
N PHE A 89 16.01 7.57 5.74
CA PHE A 89 16.61 6.33 5.27
C PHE A 89 18.09 6.52 4.98
N ASP A 90 18.93 5.63 5.52
CA ASP A 90 20.38 5.65 5.31
C ASP A 90 20.82 5.02 3.98
N ARG A 91 19.84 4.44 3.22
CA ARG A 91 20.04 3.88 1.88
C ARG A 91 18.92 4.36 0.95
N PRO A 92 19.19 4.58 -0.35
CA PRO A 92 18.15 4.93 -1.32
C PRO A 92 17.05 3.86 -1.37
N VAL A 93 15.80 4.26 -1.19
CA VAL A 93 14.64 3.35 -1.25
C VAL A 93 14.15 3.22 -2.68
N GLN A 94 14.18 2.00 -3.22
CA GLN A 94 13.80 1.68 -4.60
C GLN A 94 12.37 1.17 -4.72
N PHE A 95 11.82 0.65 -3.62
CA PHE A 95 10.45 0.16 -3.57
C PHE A 95 9.79 0.53 -2.23
N ILE A 96 8.57 1.04 -2.30
CA ILE A 96 7.75 1.32 -1.12
C ILE A 96 6.49 0.48 -1.19
N SER A 97 6.15 -0.24 -0.13
CA SER A 97 4.81 -0.78 0.09
C SER A 97 4.09 0.01 1.19
N GLY A 98 2.76 0.13 1.09
CA GLY A 98 1.99 0.83 2.11
C GLY A 98 0.63 0.19 2.39
N ASP A 99 0.44 -0.25 3.64
CA ASP A 99 -0.84 -0.75 4.19
C ASP A 99 -1.25 0.12 5.38
N LEU A 100 -1.60 1.37 5.12
CA LEU A 100 -1.93 2.37 6.14
C LEU A 100 -3.40 2.28 6.57
N SER A 101 -3.64 2.44 7.87
CA SER A 101 -5.00 2.47 8.44
C SER A 101 -5.24 3.79 9.18
N PHE A 102 -6.50 4.23 9.18
CA PHE A 102 -6.96 5.43 9.90
C PHE A 102 -6.36 6.75 9.42
N ILE A 103 -5.79 6.78 8.23
CA ILE A 103 -5.23 7.96 7.58
C ILE A 103 -5.52 7.90 6.07
N SER A 104 -5.78 9.06 5.45
CA SER A 104 -5.89 9.15 4.00
C SER A 104 -4.50 9.13 3.35
N LEU A 105 -4.37 8.42 2.23
CA LEU A 105 -3.16 8.44 1.40
C LEU A 105 -2.79 9.85 0.94
N LYS A 106 -3.78 10.74 0.75
CA LYS A 106 -3.56 12.14 0.39
C LYS A 106 -2.67 12.90 1.37
N LEU A 107 -2.63 12.47 2.64
CA LEU A 107 -1.84 13.12 3.70
C LEU A 107 -0.40 12.62 3.79
N VAL A 108 -0.09 11.49 3.18
CA VAL A 108 1.22 10.83 3.28
C VAL A 108 1.94 10.74 1.94
N ILE A 109 1.22 10.83 0.82
CA ILE A 109 1.79 10.54 -0.50
C ILE A 109 3.00 11.42 -0.84
N LYS A 110 2.95 12.71 -0.48
CA LYS A 110 4.10 13.60 -0.68
C LYS A 110 5.34 13.10 0.05
N SER A 111 5.22 12.76 1.33
CA SER A 111 6.35 12.24 2.13
C SER A 111 6.89 10.94 1.54
N LEU A 112 6.01 10.05 1.05
CA LEU A 112 6.43 8.80 0.42
C LEU A 112 7.13 9.05 -0.92
N CYS A 113 6.64 9.99 -1.72
CA CYS A 113 7.28 10.39 -2.98
C CYS A 113 8.68 10.96 -2.73
N ASP A 114 8.82 11.83 -1.75
CA ASP A 114 10.12 12.43 -1.37
C ASP A 114 11.13 11.37 -0.89
N CYS A 115 10.66 10.22 -0.41
CA CYS A 115 11.51 9.10 0.05
C CYS A 115 11.88 8.11 -1.04
N LEU A 116 11.15 8.09 -2.14
CA LEU A 116 11.34 7.13 -3.23
C LEU A 116 12.39 7.66 -4.23
N CYS A 117 13.38 6.86 -4.57
CA CYS A 117 14.40 7.25 -5.54
C CYS A 117 13.80 7.40 -6.95
N ASP A 118 14.53 8.08 -7.84
CA ASP A 118 14.16 8.21 -9.25
C ASP A 118 14.02 6.82 -9.90
N GLY A 119 12.93 6.62 -10.64
CA GLY A 119 12.59 5.33 -11.24
C GLY A 119 12.09 4.27 -10.24
N GLY A 120 11.99 4.62 -8.96
CA GLY A 120 11.46 3.72 -7.93
C GLY A 120 9.97 3.45 -8.10
N GLU A 121 9.52 2.36 -7.48
CA GLU A 121 8.15 1.86 -7.56
C GLU A 121 7.48 1.86 -6.20
N MET A 122 6.17 2.02 -6.18
CA MET A 122 5.38 2.04 -4.95
C MET A 122 4.09 1.25 -5.13
N VAL A 123 3.80 0.33 -4.20
CA VAL A 123 2.50 -0.35 -4.12
C VAL A 123 1.77 0.11 -2.87
N LEU A 124 0.64 0.77 -3.06
CA LEU A 124 -0.20 1.24 -1.97
C LEU A 124 -1.54 0.53 -1.94
N LEU A 125 -2.00 0.21 -0.74
CA LEU A 125 -3.35 -0.29 -0.51
C LEU A 125 -4.33 0.88 -0.37
N ILE A 126 -5.25 1.00 -1.31
CA ILE A 126 -6.35 1.96 -1.27
C ILE A 126 -7.47 1.37 -0.43
N LYS A 127 -7.80 2.05 0.65
CA LYS A 127 -8.86 1.67 1.59
C LYS A 127 -9.98 2.71 1.54
N PRO A 128 -11.06 2.48 0.79
CA PRO A 128 -12.14 3.46 0.65
C PRO A 128 -12.70 3.94 1.97
N GLN A 129 -12.70 3.10 3.00
CA GLN A 129 -13.19 3.45 4.34
C GLN A 129 -12.39 4.58 5.03
N PHE A 130 -11.15 4.83 4.61
CA PHE A 130 -10.32 5.92 5.14
C PHE A 130 -10.22 7.12 4.20
N GLU A 131 -10.80 7.02 2.99
CA GLU A 131 -10.75 8.04 1.95
C GLU A 131 -12.10 8.73 1.70
N ALA A 132 -13.20 7.98 1.81
CA ALA A 132 -14.54 8.41 1.35
C ALA A 132 -15.24 9.43 2.27
N GLY A 133 -14.73 9.61 3.49
CA GLY A 133 -15.35 10.43 4.53
C GLY A 133 -16.44 9.69 5.33
N LYS A 134 -16.72 10.16 6.53
CA LYS A 134 -17.62 9.48 7.48
C LYS A 134 -19.04 9.25 6.95
N GLN A 135 -19.54 10.16 6.11
CA GLN A 135 -20.89 10.07 5.51
C GLN A 135 -21.08 8.89 4.55
N ALA A 136 -19.99 8.37 3.97
CA ALA A 136 -20.02 7.22 3.08
C ALA A 136 -20.02 5.88 3.82
N LEU A 137 -19.78 5.89 5.13
CA LEU A 137 -19.68 4.69 5.96
C LEU A 137 -21.06 4.28 6.48
N ASN A 138 -21.36 2.99 6.39
CA ASN A 138 -22.48 2.41 7.11
C ASN A 138 -22.14 2.24 8.60
N LYS A 139 -23.11 1.72 9.39
CA LYS A 139 -22.94 1.48 10.85
C LYS A 139 -21.79 0.53 11.21
N LYS A 140 -21.31 -0.26 10.25
CA LYS A 140 -20.17 -1.20 10.41
C LYS A 140 -18.85 -0.64 9.87
N GLY A 141 -18.80 0.65 9.49
CA GLY A 141 -17.58 1.24 8.92
C GLY A 141 -17.28 0.81 7.47
N ILE A 142 -18.29 0.31 6.73
CA ILE A 142 -18.11 -0.20 5.37
C ILE A 142 -18.64 0.80 4.35
N VAL A 143 -17.87 1.08 3.31
CA VAL A 143 -18.29 1.82 2.12
C VAL A 143 -18.96 0.84 1.14
N LYS A 144 -20.28 0.95 0.96
CA LYS A 144 -21.08 0.05 0.11
C LYS A 144 -21.44 0.63 -1.25
N ASP A 145 -21.45 1.96 -1.39
CA ASP A 145 -21.82 2.59 -2.64
C ASP A 145 -20.65 2.56 -3.63
N ARG A 146 -20.87 1.92 -4.78
CA ARG A 146 -19.90 1.86 -5.88
C ARG A 146 -19.45 3.26 -6.34
N LYS A 147 -20.33 4.25 -6.27
CA LYS A 147 -20.00 5.64 -6.63
C LYS A 147 -18.95 6.25 -5.73
N ASP A 148 -18.99 5.92 -4.43
CA ASP A 148 -17.95 6.37 -3.48
C ASP A 148 -16.60 5.73 -3.78
N HIS A 149 -16.55 4.45 -4.15
CA HIS A 149 -15.31 3.79 -4.58
C HIS A 149 -14.75 4.44 -5.86
N VAL A 150 -15.61 4.71 -6.86
CA VAL A 150 -15.20 5.41 -8.09
C VAL A 150 -14.63 6.78 -7.77
N ARG A 151 -15.32 7.56 -6.94
CA ARG A 151 -14.88 8.88 -6.50
C ARG A 151 -13.52 8.82 -5.79
N VAL A 152 -13.37 7.93 -4.83
CA VAL A 152 -12.12 7.74 -4.06
C VAL A 152 -10.94 7.44 -4.99
N ILE A 153 -11.09 6.46 -5.89
CA ILE A 153 -10.01 6.10 -6.82
C ILE A 153 -9.67 7.28 -7.74
N THR A 154 -10.69 7.97 -8.27
CA THR A 154 -10.49 9.12 -9.15
C THR A 154 -9.72 10.26 -8.44
N GLU A 155 -10.13 10.60 -7.21
CA GLU A 155 -9.48 11.64 -6.41
C GLU A 155 -8.04 11.28 -6.06
N LEU A 156 -7.77 10.02 -5.69
CA LEU A 156 -6.43 9.55 -5.37
C LEU A 156 -5.52 9.57 -6.60
N LEU A 157 -6.00 9.13 -7.77
CA LEU A 157 -5.23 9.23 -9.03
C LEU A 157 -4.85 10.68 -9.34
N GLY A 158 -5.76 11.63 -9.14
CA GLY A 158 -5.46 13.06 -9.28
C GLY A 158 -4.38 13.52 -8.31
N CYS A 159 -4.45 13.07 -7.05
CA CYS A 159 -3.47 13.39 -6.02
C CYS A 159 -2.08 12.82 -6.34
N PHE A 160 -2.00 11.56 -6.78
CA PHE A 160 -0.74 10.91 -7.14
C PHE A 160 -0.04 11.62 -8.31
N ARG A 161 -0.81 11.99 -9.34
CA ARG A 161 -0.29 12.76 -10.48
C ARG A 161 0.20 14.14 -10.08
N ALA A 162 -0.47 14.80 -9.15
CA ALA A 162 -0.03 16.12 -8.66
C ALA A 162 1.32 16.05 -7.93
N GLU A 163 1.67 14.89 -7.36
CA GLU A 163 2.98 14.63 -6.75
C GLU A 163 4.01 14.04 -7.75
N GLY A 164 3.68 13.99 -9.03
CA GLY A 164 4.60 13.50 -10.07
C GLY A 164 4.71 11.97 -10.15
N LEU A 165 3.75 11.24 -9.58
CA LEU A 165 3.71 9.78 -9.64
C LEU A 165 2.85 9.31 -10.79
N ALA A 166 3.42 8.49 -11.67
CA ALA A 166 2.68 7.81 -12.73
C ALA A 166 1.94 6.59 -12.18
N ALA A 167 0.62 6.53 -12.37
CA ALA A 167 -0.20 5.39 -12.00
C ALA A 167 -0.20 4.35 -13.13
N GLU A 168 0.44 3.19 -12.89
CA GLU A 168 0.68 2.21 -13.96
C GLU A 168 -0.36 1.09 -13.98
N LYS A 169 -0.65 0.51 -12.83
CA LYS A 169 -1.57 -0.64 -12.69
C LYS A 169 -2.40 -0.53 -11.43
N ILE A 170 -3.59 -1.10 -11.45
CA ILE A 170 -4.47 -1.26 -10.28
C ILE A 170 -5.11 -2.64 -10.30
N THR A 171 -5.28 -3.24 -9.14
CA THR A 171 -5.99 -4.52 -8.97
C THR A 171 -6.82 -4.51 -7.69
N ILE A 172 -7.70 -5.47 -7.56
CA ILE A 172 -8.51 -5.68 -6.36
C ILE A 172 -7.64 -6.45 -5.35
N SER A 173 -7.70 -6.07 -4.08
CA SER A 173 -7.09 -6.89 -3.03
C SER A 173 -7.70 -8.30 -2.99
N PRO A 174 -6.89 -9.36 -2.93
CA PRO A 174 -7.40 -10.74 -2.90
C PRO A 174 -8.17 -11.05 -1.63
N VAL A 175 -8.00 -10.24 -0.58
CA VAL A 175 -8.71 -10.36 0.69
C VAL A 175 -9.36 -9.04 1.07
N LYS A 176 -10.58 -9.10 1.60
CA LYS A 176 -11.27 -7.91 2.13
C LYS A 176 -10.54 -7.37 3.36
N GLY A 177 -10.72 -6.09 3.66
CA GLY A 177 -10.28 -5.50 4.92
C GLY A 177 -10.94 -6.15 6.14
N GLY A 178 -10.42 -5.85 7.35
CA GLY A 178 -10.86 -6.50 8.60
C GLY A 178 -12.37 -6.45 8.85
N ASP A 179 -13.03 -5.36 8.43
CA ASP A 179 -14.48 -5.15 8.58
C ASP A 179 -15.30 -5.59 7.35
N GLY A 180 -14.65 -6.16 6.34
CA GLY A 180 -15.28 -6.61 5.09
C GLY A 180 -15.30 -5.57 3.97
N ASN A 181 -14.54 -4.46 4.10
CA ASN A 181 -14.37 -3.48 3.04
C ASN A 181 -13.62 -4.07 1.84
N LEU A 182 -14.06 -3.71 0.62
CA LEU A 182 -13.26 -3.89 -0.58
C LEU A 182 -12.09 -2.91 -0.55
N GLU A 183 -10.90 -3.42 -0.87
CA GLU A 183 -9.66 -2.64 -0.93
C GLU A 183 -8.99 -2.88 -2.28
N TYR A 184 -8.12 -1.96 -2.71
CA TYR A 184 -7.44 -2.05 -4.00
C TYR A 184 -5.95 -1.85 -3.81
N LEU A 185 -5.16 -2.46 -4.68
CA LEU A 185 -3.71 -2.29 -4.75
C LEU A 185 -3.38 -1.48 -6.01
N ILE A 186 -2.57 -0.45 -5.86
CA ILE A 186 -2.14 0.40 -6.98
C ILE A 186 -0.62 0.42 -7.08
N LEU A 187 -0.11 0.26 -8.31
CA LEU A 187 1.30 0.44 -8.65
C LEU A 187 1.52 1.85 -9.16
N LEU A 188 2.39 2.57 -8.48
CA LEU A 188 2.84 3.92 -8.83
C LEU A 188 4.34 3.88 -9.15
N LYS A 189 4.79 4.76 -10.05
CA LYS A 189 6.20 4.94 -10.38
C LYS A 189 6.63 6.40 -10.24
N ASN A 190 7.77 6.61 -9.63
CA ASN A 190 8.48 7.88 -9.66
C ASN A 190 9.26 7.99 -10.98
N ALA A 191 8.55 8.31 -12.06
CA ALA A 191 9.05 8.32 -13.41
C ALA A 191 8.33 9.37 -14.24
N ASP A 192 8.74 9.55 -15.50
CA ASP A 192 8.04 10.39 -16.46
C ASP A 192 6.56 10.01 -16.54
N MET A 193 5.67 11.02 -16.61
CA MET A 193 4.22 10.85 -16.68
C MET A 193 3.75 10.07 -17.91
N THR A 194 4.61 9.83 -18.90
CA THR A 194 4.34 8.90 -20.02
C THR A 194 4.11 7.46 -19.54
N ALA A 195 4.58 7.11 -18.35
CA ALA A 195 4.31 5.82 -17.71
C ALA A 195 2.90 5.72 -17.09
N ASP A 196 2.13 6.82 -16.99
CA ASP A 196 0.74 6.80 -16.48
C ASP A 196 -0.19 6.09 -17.48
N LYS A 197 -0.63 4.89 -17.13
CA LYS A 197 -1.52 4.06 -17.96
C LYS A 197 -2.97 4.08 -17.48
N LEU A 198 -3.22 4.55 -16.24
CA LEU A 198 -4.56 4.54 -15.66
C LEU A 198 -5.40 5.76 -16.07
N GLY A 199 -4.84 6.70 -16.84
CA GLY A 199 -5.60 7.82 -17.40
C GLY A 199 -6.74 7.42 -18.34
N GLN A 200 -6.64 6.24 -18.95
CA GLN A 200 -7.64 5.68 -19.88
C GLN A 200 -8.49 4.57 -19.25
N LEU A 201 -8.26 4.21 -17.99
CA LEU A 201 -9.02 3.17 -17.30
C LEU A 201 -10.46 3.63 -17.07
N ASN A 202 -11.42 2.80 -17.45
CA ASN A 202 -12.82 2.96 -17.05
C ASN A 202 -12.98 2.54 -15.58
N ILE A 203 -12.73 3.49 -14.67
CA ILE A 203 -12.77 3.25 -13.22
C ILE A 203 -14.12 2.72 -12.76
N LYS A 204 -15.22 3.17 -13.40
CA LYS A 204 -16.58 2.70 -13.07
C LYS A 204 -16.75 1.22 -13.39
N GLU A 205 -16.26 0.78 -14.52
CA GLU A 205 -16.29 -0.63 -14.93
C GLU A 205 -15.41 -1.48 -14.01
N PHE A 206 -14.20 -1.07 -13.77
CA PHE A 206 -13.27 -1.71 -12.82
C PHE A 206 -13.90 -1.89 -11.43
N VAL A 207 -14.53 -0.85 -10.87
CA VAL A 207 -15.21 -0.92 -9.57
C VAL A 207 -16.42 -1.88 -9.64
N ASN A 208 -17.17 -1.90 -10.74
CA ASN A 208 -18.28 -2.84 -10.90
C ASN A 208 -17.79 -4.29 -10.89
N GLU A 209 -16.75 -4.61 -11.62
CA GLU A 209 -16.10 -5.94 -11.62
C GLU A 209 -15.61 -6.31 -10.22
N ALA A 210 -15.01 -5.36 -9.49
CA ALA A 210 -14.57 -5.57 -8.11
C ALA A 210 -15.71 -5.99 -7.18
N PHE A 211 -16.84 -5.31 -7.27
CA PHE A 211 -18.02 -5.65 -6.46
C PHE A 211 -18.63 -6.98 -6.87
N ASP A 212 -18.58 -7.30 -8.16
CA ASP A 212 -19.19 -8.53 -8.69
C ASP A 212 -18.32 -9.77 -8.38
N SER A 213 -16.99 -9.61 -8.30
CA SER A 213 -16.07 -10.70 -7.92
C SER A 213 -16.21 -11.18 -6.47
N PHE A 214 -16.83 -10.39 -5.58
CA PHE A 214 -17.08 -10.72 -4.19
C PHE A 214 -18.57 -10.90 -3.85
N LYS A 215 -19.42 -11.08 -4.88
CA LYS A 215 -20.79 -11.55 -4.69
C LYS A 215 -20.76 -13.07 -4.51
N ASP A 216 -20.88 -13.53 -3.30
CA ASP A 216 -21.33 -14.87 -2.92
C ASP A 216 -22.80 -14.82 -2.51
#